data_ab890167d16fb3fc0c0fc4b971521c59
#
_entry.id   ab890167d16fb3fc0c0fc4b971521c59
#
_cell.length_a   1.000
_cell.length_b   1.000
_cell.length_c   1.000
_cell.angle_alpha   90.00
_cell.angle_beta   90.00
_cell.angle_gamma   90.00
#
_symmetry.space_group_name_H-M   'P 1'
#
loop_
_entity.id
_entity.type
_entity.pdbx_description
1 polymer ?
#
loop_
_entity_poly.entity_id
_entity_poly.type
_entity_poly.pdbx_seq_one_letter_code
_entity_poly.pdbx_strand_id
1 'polypeptide(L)'
;FLWRYITKKEAQEKQIYEVTLIYQDKTFSVKALYDSGNTLMTRKSEPVHVLAPSIWKELIGEDPWKEDGFAVPYQTVSETSVMPGIYLDEIHLKEKAITEKKQQLVKENSKEKVLVLRRVPTGLGSMEFDKAGECQMLLHRDTFD
;
A
#
# COMPACT_ATOMS: atom_id res chain seq x y z
N PHE A 1 1.48 -12.24 -9.97
CA PHE A 1 2.25 -11.21 -9.26
C PHE A 1 3.36 -11.86 -8.45
N LEU A 2 4.58 -11.53 -8.78
CA LEU A 2 5.73 -11.98 -8.02
C LEU A 2 6.10 -10.91 -7.01
N TRP A 3 6.30 -11.32 -5.77
CA TRP A 3 6.86 -10.45 -4.76
C TRP A 3 8.33 -10.21 -5.12
N ARG A 4 8.61 -9.08 -5.69
CA ARG A 4 9.97 -8.75 -6.06
C ARG A 4 10.74 -8.30 -4.85
N TYR A 5 11.97 -8.75 -4.78
CA TYR A 5 12.90 -8.14 -3.85
C TYR A 5 13.16 -6.71 -4.31
N ILE A 6 12.88 -5.77 -3.44
CA ILE A 6 13.20 -4.38 -3.70
C ILE A 6 14.70 -4.23 -3.43
N THR A 7 15.47 -4.01 -4.49
CA THR A 7 16.89 -3.76 -4.34
C THR A 7 17.09 -2.39 -3.69
N LYS A 8 18.25 -2.18 -3.05
CA LYS A 8 18.57 -0.87 -2.48
C LYS A 8 18.47 0.24 -3.51
N LYS A 9 18.87 -0.04 -4.74
CA LYS A 9 18.80 0.94 -5.82
C LYS A 9 17.37 1.28 -6.18
N GLU A 10 16.50 0.29 -6.30
CA GLU A 10 15.09 0.52 -6.58
C GLU A 10 14.41 1.30 -5.46
N ALA A 11 14.72 0.95 -4.21
CA ALA A 11 14.16 1.64 -3.05
C ALA A 11 14.57 3.12 -3.00
N GLN A 12 15.79 3.44 -3.42
CA GLN A 12 16.27 4.82 -3.47
C GLN A 12 15.59 5.64 -4.57
N GLU A 13 15.22 5.01 -5.66
CA GLU A 13 14.58 5.68 -6.79
C GLU A 13 13.06 5.82 -6.61
N LYS A 14 12.46 5.03 -5.73
CA LYS A 14 11.01 5.03 -5.54
C LYS A 14 10.61 6.01 -4.46
N GLN A 15 9.47 6.66 -4.69
CA GLN A 15 8.89 7.56 -3.73
C GLN A 15 8.22 6.80 -2.60
N ILE A 16 8.46 7.26 -1.38
CA ILE A 16 7.82 6.74 -0.18
C ILE A 16 6.78 7.75 0.27
N TYR A 17 5.61 7.25 0.62
CA TYR A 17 4.48 8.06 1.06
C TYR A 17 4.13 7.75 2.49
N GLU A 18 3.76 8.76 3.24
CA GLU A 18 3.13 8.56 4.53
C GLU A 18 1.65 8.38 4.27
N VAL A 19 1.09 7.28 4.77
CA VAL A 19 -0.29 6.93 4.50
C VAL A 19 -1.03 6.73 5.80
N THR A 20 -2.18 7.37 5.92
CA THR A 20 -3.12 7.11 7.00
C THR A 20 -4.20 6.18 6.48
N LEU A 21 -4.33 5.03 7.12
CA LEU A 21 -5.32 4.01 6.80
C LEU A 21 -6.50 4.16 7.76
N ILE A 22 -7.70 4.18 7.21
CA ILE A 22 -8.92 4.27 8.01
C ILE A 22 -9.80 3.07 7.68
N TYR A 23 -10.09 2.27 8.70
CA TYR A 23 -10.94 1.09 8.58
C TYR A 23 -11.85 1.00 9.79
N GLN A 24 -13.16 1.13 9.54
CA GLN A 24 -14.16 1.23 10.60
C GLN A 24 -13.76 2.37 11.54
N ASP A 25 -13.63 2.13 12.83
CA ASP A 25 -13.28 3.18 13.79
C ASP A 25 -11.78 3.26 14.08
N LYS A 26 -10.97 2.52 13.28
CA LYS A 26 -9.53 2.45 13.51
C LYS A 26 -8.77 3.29 12.49
N THR A 27 -7.73 3.94 12.97
CA THR A 27 -6.82 4.74 12.16
C THR A 27 -5.40 4.25 12.42
N PHE A 28 -4.65 4.05 11.34
CA PHE A 28 -3.28 3.57 11.44
C PHE A 28 -2.39 4.30 10.44
N SER A 29 -1.18 4.65 10.86
CA SER A 29 -0.22 5.33 9.98
C SER A 29 0.86 4.36 9.55
N VAL A 30 1.13 4.31 8.26
CA VAL A 30 2.15 3.43 7.69
C VAL A 30 2.96 4.18 6.65
N LYS A 31 4.08 3.60 6.27
CA LYS A 31 4.87 4.05 5.12
C LYS A 31 4.54 3.14 3.95
N ALA A 32 4.24 3.74 2.82
CA ALA A 32 3.89 3.01 1.61
C ALA A 32 4.87 3.31 0.50
N LEU A 33 5.19 2.28 -0.25
CA LEU A 33 6.05 2.39 -1.41
C LEU A 33 5.21 2.29 -2.68
N TYR A 34 5.43 3.23 -3.61
CA TYR A 34 4.84 3.11 -4.93
C TYR A 34 5.53 1.95 -5.66
N ASP A 35 4.75 0.92 -6.01
CA ASP A 35 5.28 -0.26 -6.67
C ASP A 35 4.74 -0.36 -8.09
N SER A 36 5.57 0.00 -9.07
CA SER A 36 5.21 -0.09 -10.48
C SER A 36 4.96 -1.52 -10.94
N GLY A 37 5.43 -2.51 -10.18
CA GLY A 37 5.16 -3.92 -10.45
C GLY A 37 3.84 -4.43 -9.86
N ASN A 38 3.18 -3.61 -9.03
CA ASN A 38 1.89 -3.99 -8.47
C ASN A 38 0.77 -3.68 -9.47
N THR A 39 0.30 -4.71 -10.15
CA THR A 39 -0.77 -4.63 -11.15
C THR A 39 -2.03 -5.38 -10.70
N LEU A 40 -2.14 -5.66 -9.41
CA LEU A 40 -3.26 -6.42 -8.87
C LEU A 40 -4.58 -5.67 -9.05
N MET A 41 -5.60 -6.42 -9.44
CA MET A 41 -6.94 -5.87 -9.64
C MET A 41 -7.98 -6.77 -8.97
N THR A 42 -9.06 -6.17 -8.50
CA THR A 42 -10.23 -6.94 -8.13
C THR A 42 -10.89 -7.49 -9.39
N ARG A 43 -11.87 -8.38 -9.22
CA ARG A 43 -12.66 -8.89 -10.34
C ARG A 43 -13.43 -7.81 -11.06
N LYS A 44 -13.63 -6.65 -10.42
CA LYS A 44 -14.28 -5.47 -11.01
C LYS A 44 -13.28 -4.49 -11.61
N SER A 45 -12.02 -4.91 -11.75
CA SER A 45 -10.94 -4.10 -12.30
C SER A 45 -10.62 -2.86 -11.47
N GLU A 46 -10.72 -2.98 -10.17
CA GLU A 46 -10.31 -1.92 -9.24
C GLU A 46 -8.86 -2.18 -8.79
N PRO A 47 -8.00 -1.16 -8.77
CA PRO A 47 -6.61 -1.32 -8.30
C PRO A 47 -6.54 -1.77 -6.84
N VAL A 48 -5.66 -2.74 -6.57
CA VAL A 48 -5.51 -3.30 -5.22
C VAL A 48 -4.14 -2.94 -4.68
N HIS A 49 -4.11 -2.27 -3.53
CA HIS A 49 -2.89 -2.06 -2.76
C HIS A 49 -2.64 -3.29 -1.90
N VAL A 50 -1.42 -3.45 -1.40
CA VAL A 50 -1.06 -4.61 -0.60
C VAL A 50 -0.53 -4.15 0.74
N LEU A 51 -1.03 -4.76 1.80
CA LEU A 51 -0.71 -4.42 3.17
C LEU A 51 0.09 -5.54 3.81
N ALA A 52 1.14 -5.18 4.57
CA ALA A 52 1.94 -6.16 5.28
C ALA A 52 1.12 -6.91 6.33
N PRO A 53 1.42 -8.20 6.58
CA PRO A 53 0.63 -8.98 7.54
C PRO A 53 0.57 -8.39 8.93
N SER A 54 1.63 -7.79 9.44
CA SER A 54 1.64 -7.19 10.77
C SER A 54 0.63 -6.05 10.89
N ILE A 55 0.52 -5.22 9.85
CA ILE A 55 -0.43 -4.12 9.85
C ILE A 55 -1.85 -4.62 9.65
N TRP A 56 -2.03 -5.60 8.78
CA TRP A 56 -3.34 -6.23 8.59
C TRP A 56 -3.89 -6.75 9.90
N LYS A 57 -3.06 -7.48 10.66
CA LYS A 57 -3.47 -8.04 11.93
C LYS A 57 -3.96 -6.99 12.91
N GLU A 58 -3.27 -5.87 13.01
CA GLU A 58 -3.64 -4.80 13.94
C GLU A 58 -4.84 -3.99 13.46
N LEU A 59 -4.93 -3.72 12.17
CA LEU A 59 -5.99 -2.87 11.62
C LEU A 59 -7.27 -3.66 11.33
N ILE A 60 -7.13 -4.83 10.71
CA ILE A 60 -8.26 -5.63 10.23
C ILE A 60 -8.64 -6.73 11.21
N GLY A 61 -7.64 -7.42 11.76
CA GLY A 61 -7.87 -8.48 12.76
C GLY A 61 -7.15 -9.78 12.41
N GLU A 62 -7.37 -10.78 13.27
CA GLU A 62 -6.71 -12.08 13.17
C GLU A 62 -7.20 -12.91 11.98
N ASP A 63 -8.49 -12.81 11.66
CA ASP A 63 -9.07 -13.56 10.55
C ASP A 63 -8.75 -12.87 9.22
N PRO A 64 -7.97 -13.52 8.35
CA PRO A 64 -7.65 -12.90 7.06
C PRO A 64 -8.84 -12.83 6.11
N TRP A 65 -9.81 -13.73 6.24
CA TRP A 65 -10.97 -13.77 5.35
C TRP A 65 -12.19 -13.19 6.05
N LYS A 66 -12.52 -11.95 5.73
CA LYS A 66 -13.66 -11.24 6.33
C LYS A 66 -14.95 -11.50 5.54
N GLU A 67 -16.09 -11.43 6.22
CA GLU A 67 -17.40 -11.57 5.57
C GLU A 67 -17.61 -10.57 4.45
N ASP A 68 -17.22 -9.34 4.68
CA ASP A 68 -17.33 -8.25 3.70
C ASP A 68 -16.10 -8.13 2.80
N GLY A 69 -15.20 -9.10 2.89
CA GLY A 69 -14.00 -9.15 2.08
C GLY A 69 -14.19 -9.86 0.75
N PHE A 70 -13.12 -9.98 0.04
CA PHE A 70 -13.10 -10.61 -1.28
C PHE A 70 -11.76 -11.31 -1.51
N ALA A 71 -11.72 -12.13 -2.56
CA ALA A 71 -10.49 -12.78 -2.99
C ALA A 71 -9.88 -11.99 -4.14
N VAL A 72 -8.58 -11.70 -4.02
CA VAL A 72 -7.83 -11.02 -5.08
C VAL A 72 -6.97 -12.07 -5.80
N PRO A 73 -7.23 -12.32 -7.09
CA PRO A 73 -6.41 -13.27 -7.83
C PRO A 73 -5.03 -12.68 -8.11
N TYR A 74 -4.02 -13.51 -8.04
CA TYR A 74 -2.68 -13.12 -8.43
C TYR A 74 -1.96 -14.32 -9.02
N GLN A 75 -0.95 -14.05 -9.82
CA GLN A 75 -0.23 -15.09 -10.52
C GLN A 75 1.20 -15.19 -10.01
N THR A 76 1.62 -16.40 -9.70
CA THR A 76 3.01 -16.71 -9.41
C THR A 76 3.64 -17.36 -10.64
N VAL A 77 4.93 -17.68 -10.56
CA VAL A 77 5.64 -18.33 -11.67
C VAL A 77 4.99 -19.66 -12.03
N SER A 78 4.44 -20.38 -11.07
CA SER A 78 3.96 -21.76 -11.26
C SER A 78 2.45 -21.91 -11.22
N GLU A 79 1.70 -20.95 -10.65
CA GLU A 79 0.26 -21.14 -10.47
C GLU A 79 -0.48 -19.84 -10.27
N THR A 80 -1.81 -19.90 -10.40
CA THR A 80 -2.69 -18.81 -10.02
C THR A 80 -3.14 -19.03 -8.57
N SER A 81 -3.10 -17.97 -7.77
CA SER A 81 -3.48 -18.04 -6.37
C SER A 81 -4.41 -16.88 -6.03
N VAL A 82 -4.86 -16.83 -4.78
CA VAL A 82 -5.70 -15.72 -4.30
C VAL A 82 -5.18 -15.22 -2.97
N MET A 83 -5.37 -13.93 -2.73
CA MET A 83 -5.10 -13.34 -1.43
C MET A 83 -6.37 -12.74 -0.86
N PRO A 84 -6.50 -12.70 0.47
CA PRO A 84 -7.62 -12.01 1.10
C PRO A 84 -7.57 -10.51 0.80
N GLY A 85 -8.73 -9.92 0.57
CA GLY A 85 -8.84 -8.49 0.36
C GLY A 85 -10.01 -7.91 1.13
N ILE A 86 -9.91 -6.64 1.44
CA ILE A 86 -10.98 -5.86 2.06
C ILE A 86 -11.01 -4.47 1.42
N TYR A 87 -12.10 -3.74 1.64
CA TYR A 87 -12.16 -2.33 1.31
C TYR A 87 -11.84 -1.53 2.55
N LEU A 88 -10.76 -0.76 2.50
CA LEU A 88 -10.51 0.26 3.53
C LEU A 88 -11.49 1.42 3.27
N ASP A 89 -11.96 2.04 4.33
CA ASP A 89 -12.89 3.16 4.19
C ASP A 89 -12.24 4.34 3.48
N GLU A 90 -11.04 4.70 3.91
CA GLU A 90 -10.26 5.76 3.29
C GLU A 90 -8.78 5.48 3.45
N ILE A 91 -7.99 6.03 2.52
CA ILE A 91 -6.55 6.21 2.74
C ILE A 91 -6.20 7.65 2.40
N HIS A 92 -5.33 8.23 3.19
CA HIS A 92 -4.80 9.56 3.00
C HIS A 92 -3.32 9.44 2.70
N LEU A 93 -2.94 9.81 1.48
CA LEU A 93 -1.56 9.70 1.00
C LEU A 93 -0.91 11.07 1.04
N LYS A 94 0.17 11.16 1.79
CA LYS A 94 0.99 12.35 1.87
C LYS A 94 2.34 12.04 1.27
N GLU A 95 2.76 12.83 0.30
CA GLU A 95 4.06 12.65 -0.30
C GLU A 95 5.16 13.02 0.69
N LYS A 96 6.01 12.04 0.99
CA LYS A 96 7.17 12.29 1.83
C LYS A 96 8.27 12.92 0.99
N ALA A 97 8.80 14.04 1.45
CA ALA A 97 9.82 14.75 0.71
C ALA A 97 11.06 13.89 0.51
N ILE A 98 11.56 13.89 -0.72
CA ILE A 98 12.59 12.98 -1.19
C ILE A 98 13.97 13.34 -0.65
N THR A 99 14.26 14.63 -0.42
CA THR A 99 15.54 15.08 0.11
C THR A 99 15.37 16.26 1.06
N GLU A 100 16.28 16.37 2.04
CA GLU A 100 16.25 17.49 2.98
C GLU A 100 16.36 18.86 2.28
N LYS A 101 17.13 18.95 1.20
CA LYS A 101 17.24 20.17 0.42
C LYS A 101 15.93 20.56 -0.24
N LYS A 102 15.20 19.60 -0.76
CA LYS A 102 13.88 19.87 -1.32
C LYS A 102 12.86 20.22 -0.24
N GLN A 103 13.03 19.67 0.96
CA GLN A 103 12.17 20.02 2.09
C GLN A 103 12.33 21.48 2.49
N GLN A 104 13.55 21.99 2.51
CA GLN A 104 13.79 23.39 2.89
C GLN A 104 13.26 24.37 1.84
N LEU A 105 13.38 24.03 0.56
CA LEU A 105 12.87 24.86 -0.52
C LEU A 105 11.35 24.82 -0.61
N VAL A 106 10.74 23.72 -0.22
CA VAL A 106 9.31 23.50 -0.31
C VAL A 106 8.57 24.04 0.91
N LYS A 107 9.23 24.15 2.06
CA LYS A 107 8.62 24.65 3.30
C LYS A 107 8.07 26.07 3.22
N GLU A 108 8.62 26.89 2.36
CA GLU A 108 8.17 28.28 2.25
C GLU A 108 6.93 28.46 1.38
N ASN A 109 6.63 27.49 0.50
CA ASN A 109 5.59 27.67 -0.52
C ASN A 109 4.61 26.51 -0.71
N SER A 110 4.72 25.43 0.06
CA SER A 110 3.86 24.29 -0.23
C SER A 110 2.81 24.05 0.83
N LYS A 111 1.59 24.11 0.37
CA LYS A 111 0.50 23.38 1.03
C LYS A 111 0.78 21.90 0.81
N GLU A 112 0.87 21.14 1.90
CA GLU A 112 1.00 19.69 1.81
C GLU A 112 -0.15 19.13 1.00
N LYS A 113 0.17 18.47 -0.12
CA LYS A 113 -0.84 17.84 -0.93
C LYS A 113 -1.14 16.46 -0.36
N VAL A 114 -2.39 16.27 0.03
CA VAL A 114 -2.87 14.99 0.52
C VAL A 114 -3.87 14.46 -0.49
N LEU A 115 -3.59 13.26 -1.00
CA LEU A 115 -4.54 12.55 -1.86
C LEU A 115 -5.41 11.68 -0.99
N VAL A 116 -6.71 11.84 -1.10
CA VAL A 116 -7.68 11.04 -0.34
C VAL A 116 -8.37 10.08 -1.30
N LEU A 117 -8.24 8.79 -1.01
CA LEU A 117 -8.94 7.74 -1.74
C LEU A 117 -9.97 7.11 -0.80
N ARG A 118 -11.16 6.83 -1.33
CA ARG A 118 -12.25 6.24 -0.58
C ARG A 118 -12.60 4.87 -1.12
N ARG A 119 -13.02 3.99 -0.21
CA ARG A 119 -13.37 2.60 -0.52
C ARG A 119 -12.26 1.93 -1.32
N VAL A 120 -11.16 1.66 -0.64
CA VAL A 120 -9.90 1.30 -1.26
C VAL A 120 -9.67 -0.21 -1.18
N PRO A 121 -9.66 -0.92 -2.31
CA PRO A 121 -9.35 -2.36 -2.29
C PRO A 121 -7.92 -2.59 -1.82
N THR A 122 -7.77 -3.44 -0.81
CA THR A 122 -6.47 -3.69 -0.19
C THR A 122 -6.34 -5.17 0.10
N GLY A 123 -5.24 -5.76 -0.34
CA GLY A 123 -4.96 -7.17 -0.16
C GLY A 123 -3.98 -7.43 0.97
N LEU A 124 -4.07 -8.64 1.53
CA LEU A 124 -3.15 -9.11 2.55
C LEU A 124 -1.91 -9.70 1.88
N GLY A 125 -0.75 -9.10 2.13
CA GLY A 125 0.53 -9.62 1.66
C GLY A 125 0.90 -10.91 2.37
N SER A 126 1.65 -11.77 1.68
CA SER A 126 2.05 -13.07 2.21
C SER A 126 3.21 -13.00 3.18
N MET A 127 3.97 -11.91 3.17
CA MET A 127 5.13 -11.71 4.04
C MET A 127 5.38 -10.23 4.25
N GLU A 128 6.19 -9.91 5.25
CA GLU A 128 6.63 -8.52 5.45
C GLU A 128 7.51 -8.09 4.26
N PHE A 129 7.36 -6.84 3.84
CA PHE A 129 8.04 -6.36 2.63
C PHE A 129 9.49 -5.96 2.86
N ASP A 130 9.81 -5.62 4.09
CA ASP A 130 11.12 -5.07 4.42
C ASP A 130 11.52 -5.50 5.82
N LYS A 131 12.69 -6.12 5.92
CA LYS A 131 13.23 -6.58 7.20
C LYS A 131 13.49 -5.43 8.18
N ALA A 132 13.76 -4.24 7.66
CA ALA A 132 13.98 -3.04 8.48
C ALA A 132 12.68 -2.35 8.89
N GLY A 133 11.53 -2.80 8.39
CA GLY A 133 10.24 -2.21 8.72
C GLY A 133 10.02 -0.82 8.15
N GLU A 134 10.74 -0.45 7.12
CA GLU A 134 10.63 0.88 6.51
C GLU A 134 9.39 1.06 5.64
N CYS A 135 8.81 -0.05 5.20
CA CYS A 135 7.65 -0.02 4.30
C CYS A 135 6.67 -1.10 4.72
N GLN A 136 5.43 -0.73 4.96
CA GLN A 136 4.38 -1.64 5.39
C GLN A 136 3.25 -1.78 4.38
N MET A 137 3.32 -1.05 3.27
CA MET A 137 2.29 -1.07 2.24
C MET A 137 2.92 -0.88 0.87
N LEU A 138 2.37 -1.58 -0.12
CA LEU A 138 2.74 -1.38 -1.52
C LEU A 138 1.54 -0.78 -2.25
N LEU A 139 1.76 0.37 -2.88
CA LEU A 139 0.73 1.05 -3.66
C LEU A 139 0.66 0.48 -5.07
N HIS A 140 -0.55 0.43 -5.60
CA HIS A 140 -0.79 0.00 -6.97
C HIS A 140 -0.16 0.99 -7.96
N ARG A 141 0.28 0.48 -9.11
CA ARG A 141 0.94 1.31 -10.11
C ARG A 141 0.05 2.43 -10.66
N ASP A 142 -1.28 2.26 -10.62
CA ASP A 142 -2.23 3.24 -11.13
C ASP A 142 -2.74 4.22 -10.05
N THR A 143 -2.11 4.24 -8.87
CA THR A 143 -2.56 5.06 -7.75
C THR A 143 -2.72 6.54 -8.09
N PHE A 144 -1.85 7.06 -8.92
CA PHE A 144 -1.80 8.48 -9.26
C PHE A 144 -2.28 8.80 -10.68
N ASP A 145 -2.87 7.84 -11.34
CA ASP A 145 -3.39 8.03 -12.69
C ASP A 145 -4.81 8.63 -12.71
#